data_386798689b66a864244f1c67bfe36f53
#
_entry.id   386798689b66a864244f1c67bfe36f53
#
_cell.length_a   1.000
_cell.length_b   1.000
_cell.length_c   1.000
_cell.angle_alpha   90.00
_cell.angle_beta   90.00
_cell.angle_gamma   90.00
#
_symmetry.space_group_name_H-M   'P 1'
#
loop_
_entity.id
_entity.type
_entity.pdbx_description
1 polymer ?
#
loop_
_entity_poly.entity_id
_entity_poly.type
_entity_poly.pdbx_seq_one_letter_code
_entity_poly.pdbx_strand_id
1 'polypeptide(L)'
;MVGHVATAQVDIDALPDDVWFALTDAAAIRRYMFGAVVESDWRAGSPIRWSGEYEGKAFEDHGEVLEASPGRLLRYTHVTPARDGRPRSAHEVRVELEGIDDVGTRVTLAQDGNGSEDACRHSARQWKKMLDGLKLLVEQKRPSPL
;
A
#
# COMPACT_ATOMS: atom_id res chain seq x y z
N MET A 1 5.96 -15.69 -0.52
CA MET A 1 4.68 -15.34 -1.19
C MET A 1 4.14 -16.55 -1.94
N VAL A 2 2.84 -16.66 -1.99
CA VAL A 2 2.17 -17.82 -2.58
C VAL A 2 1.28 -17.39 -3.73
N GLY A 3 1.03 -18.31 -4.68
CA GLY A 3 0.18 -18.08 -5.84
C GLY A 3 0.77 -17.07 -6.82
N HIS A 4 -0.12 -16.45 -7.61
CA HIS A 4 0.31 -15.43 -8.56
C HIS A 4 0.62 -14.13 -7.84
N VAL A 5 1.80 -13.56 -8.10
CA VAL A 5 2.27 -12.33 -7.45
C VAL A 5 2.14 -11.15 -8.40
N ALA A 6 1.35 -10.15 -8.00
CA ALA A 6 1.23 -8.89 -8.73
C ALA A 6 2.34 -7.95 -8.26
N THR A 7 2.94 -7.22 -9.20
CA THR A 7 3.99 -6.25 -8.87
C THR A 7 3.67 -4.90 -9.51
N ALA A 8 4.08 -3.84 -8.80
CA ALA A 8 4.01 -2.47 -9.33
C ALA A 8 5.20 -1.70 -8.80
N GLN A 9 5.60 -0.65 -9.52
CA GLN A 9 6.79 0.12 -9.16
C GLN A 9 6.61 1.57 -9.55
N VAL A 10 7.16 2.48 -8.74
CA VAL A 10 7.17 3.90 -9.04
C VAL A 10 8.45 4.52 -8.50
N ASP A 11 8.98 5.51 -9.21
CA ASP A 11 10.10 6.33 -8.74
C ASP A 11 9.55 7.66 -8.27
N ILE A 12 9.84 8.02 -7.02
CA ILE A 12 9.33 9.22 -6.37
C ILE A 12 10.49 10.17 -6.09
N ASP A 13 10.29 11.44 -6.44
CA ASP A 13 11.29 12.49 -6.19
C ASP A 13 11.17 12.99 -4.74
N ALA A 14 11.53 12.13 -3.82
CA ALA A 14 11.52 12.40 -2.38
C ALA A 14 12.39 11.36 -1.68
N LEU A 15 12.89 11.70 -0.49
CA LEU A 15 13.72 10.80 0.31
C LEU A 15 12.91 9.62 0.85
N PRO A 16 13.56 8.47 1.10
CA PRO A 16 12.85 7.30 1.64
C PRO A 16 12.06 7.57 2.93
N ASP A 17 12.56 8.43 3.81
CA ASP A 17 11.83 8.76 5.05
C ASP A 17 10.52 9.49 4.78
N ASP A 18 10.50 10.37 3.78
CA ASP A 18 9.29 11.09 3.40
C ASP A 18 8.25 10.14 2.78
N VAL A 19 8.73 9.20 1.97
CA VAL A 19 7.86 8.16 1.39
C VAL A 19 7.32 7.25 2.50
N TRP A 20 8.18 6.84 3.42
CA TRP A 20 7.79 6.00 4.55
C TRP A 20 6.71 6.68 5.39
N PHE A 21 6.86 7.98 5.67
CA PHE A 21 5.85 8.72 6.41
C PHE A 21 4.49 8.62 5.72
N ALA A 22 4.44 8.84 4.41
CA ALA A 22 3.19 8.78 3.67
C ALA A 22 2.58 7.36 3.63
N LEU A 23 3.42 6.31 3.71
CA LEU A 23 2.95 4.93 3.75
C LEU A 23 2.34 4.55 5.10
N THR A 24 2.70 5.26 6.17
CA THR A 24 2.30 4.90 7.53
C THR A 24 1.52 6.00 8.26
N ASP A 25 1.12 7.06 7.55
CA ASP A 25 0.32 8.14 8.12
C ASP A 25 -1.13 8.01 7.64
N ALA A 26 -2.07 7.95 8.59
CA ALA A 26 -3.48 7.73 8.28
C ALA A 26 -4.07 8.82 7.37
N ALA A 27 -3.72 10.08 7.62
CA ALA A 27 -4.23 11.18 6.80
C ALA A 27 -3.70 11.12 5.36
N ALA A 28 -2.43 10.74 5.19
CA ALA A 28 -1.84 10.58 3.87
C ALA A 28 -2.48 9.39 3.14
N ILE A 29 -2.60 8.24 3.81
CA ILE A 29 -3.18 7.02 3.23
C ILE A 29 -4.60 7.29 2.74
N ARG A 30 -5.40 8.01 3.51
CA ARG A 30 -6.77 8.35 3.12
C ARG A 30 -6.82 9.08 1.78
N ARG A 31 -5.81 9.88 1.47
CA ARG A 31 -5.77 10.68 0.25
C ARG A 31 -5.41 9.85 -0.99
N TYR A 32 -4.50 8.87 -0.88
CA TYR A 32 -4.10 8.10 -2.05
C TYR A 32 -4.70 6.69 -2.11
N MET A 33 -5.40 6.25 -1.07
CA MET A 33 -6.09 4.96 -1.05
C MET A 33 -7.61 5.14 -1.09
N PHE A 34 -8.08 6.04 -1.92
CA PHE A 34 -9.50 6.19 -2.26
C PHE A 34 -10.40 6.45 -1.05
N GLY A 35 -9.90 7.19 -0.07
CA GLY A 35 -10.68 7.57 1.12
C GLY A 35 -10.69 6.52 2.23
N ALA A 36 -9.92 5.44 2.11
CA ALA A 36 -9.87 4.41 3.15
C ALA A 36 -9.31 4.97 4.45
N VAL A 37 -9.95 4.62 5.57
CA VAL A 37 -9.47 4.92 6.90
C VAL A 37 -8.66 3.73 7.39
N VAL A 38 -7.39 3.96 7.73
CA VAL A 38 -6.50 2.91 8.23
C VAL A 38 -6.11 3.18 9.67
N GLU A 39 -6.05 2.12 10.47
CA GLU A 39 -5.60 2.19 11.86
C GLU A 39 -4.54 1.13 12.09
N SER A 40 -3.37 1.52 12.57
CA SER A 40 -2.29 0.62 12.95
C SER A 40 -1.20 1.39 13.67
N ASP A 41 -0.44 0.68 14.50
CA ASP A 41 0.78 1.22 15.13
C ASP A 41 2.01 1.06 14.22
N TRP A 42 1.88 0.33 13.12
CA TRP A 42 2.93 0.11 12.12
C TRP A 42 4.21 -0.49 12.71
N ARG A 43 4.04 -1.42 13.66
CA ARG A 43 5.12 -2.21 14.25
C ARG A 43 4.87 -3.68 13.97
N ALA A 44 5.93 -4.46 13.83
CA ALA A 44 5.80 -5.91 13.65
C ALA A 44 4.89 -6.50 14.73
N GLY A 45 3.88 -7.26 14.31
CA GLY A 45 2.87 -7.83 15.17
C GLY A 45 1.65 -6.97 15.42
N SER A 46 1.66 -5.69 15.02
CA SER A 46 0.51 -4.81 15.21
C SER A 46 -0.61 -5.15 14.24
N PRO A 47 -1.88 -5.09 14.69
CA PRO A 47 -3.00 -5.25 13.78
C PRO A 47 -3.15 -4.03 12.87
N ILE A 48 -3.76 -4.24 11.71
CA ILE A 48 -4.14 -3.19 10.80
C ILE A 48 -5.63 -3.33 10.52
N ARG A 49 -6.34 -2.20 10.46
CA ARG A 49 -7.74 -2.18 10.08
C ARG A 49 -7.95 -1.11 9.01
N TRP A 50 -8.55 -1.52 7.91
CA TRP A 50 -8.99 -0.61 6.86
C TRP A 50 -10.51 -0.56 6.88
N SER A 51 -11.09 0.64 6.80
CA SER A 51 -12.54 0.79 6.75
C SER A 51 -12.91 1.95 5.81
N GLY A 52 -14.16 1.96 5.37
CA GLY A 52 -14.66 3.01 4.50
C GLY A 52 -15.93 2.61 3.80
N GLU A 53 -16.25 3.34 2.73
CA GLU A 53 -17.37 3.03 1.85
C GLU A 53 -16.88 2.89 0.42
N TYR A 54 -17.43 1.90 -0.27
CA TYR A 54 -17.17 1.70 -1.68
C TYR A 54 -18.51 1.41 -2.37
N GLU A 55 -18.86 2.24 -3.36
CA GLU A 55 -20.13 2.14 -4.08
C GLU A 55 -21.35 2.13 -3.14
N GLY A 56 -21.31 2.98 -2.11
CA GLY A 56 -22.40 3.13 -1.15
C GLY A 56 -22.46 2.04 -0.08
N LYS A 57 -21.51 1.10 -0.08
CA LYS A 57 -21.46 0.02 0.92
C LYS A 57 -20.25 0.16 1.82
N ALA A 58 -20.49 0.04 3.13
CA ALA A 58 -19.41 0.05 4.11
C ALA A 58 -18.58 -1.23 3.99
N PHE A 59 -17.26 -1.10 4.15
CA PHE A 59 -16.37 -2.24 4.19
C PHE A 59 -15.41 -2.14 5.37
N GLU A 60 -14.88 -3.28 5.80
CA GLU A 60 -13.85 -3.36 6.82
C GLU A 60 -12.95 -4.56 6.51
N ASP A 61 -11.67 -4.27 6.30
CA ASP A 61 -10.64 -5.28 6.06
C ASP A 61 -9.65 -5.26 7.21
N HIS A 62 -8.96 -6.37 7.41
CA HIS A 62 -8.03 -6.54 8.51
C HIS A 62 -6.70 -7.09 8.04
N GLY A 63 -5.67 -6.88 8.85
CA GLY A 63 -4.36 -7.45 8.60
C GLY A 63 -3.45 -7.33 9.80
N GLU A 64 -2.20 -7.69 9.58
CA GLU A 64 -1.16 -7.62 10.60
C GLU A 64 0.14 -7.17 9.94
N VAL A 65 0.86 -6.31 10.63
CA VAL A 65 2.21 -5.93 10.20
C VAL A 65 3.15 -7.10 10.48
N LEU A 66 3.78 -7.63 9.45
CA LEU A 66 4.74 -8.71 9.56
C LEU A 66 6.15 -8.20 9.80
N GLU A 67 6.49 -7.09 9.13
CA GLU A 67 7.81 -6.48 9.24
C GLU A 67 7.69 -5.00 8.95
N ALA A 68 8.37 -4.17 9.75
CA ALA A 68 8.43 -2.72 9.51
C ALA A 68 9.84 -2.24 9.79
N SER A 69 10.59 -1.98 8.72
CA SER A 69 11.92 -1.36 8.78
C SER A 69 11.79 0.04 8.16
N PRO A 70 11.71 1.09 8.99
CA PRO A 70 11.42 2.44 8.50
C PRO A 70 12.36 2.88 7.38
N GLY A 71 11.76 3.40 6.30
CA GLY A 71 12.48 3.86 5.13
C GLY A 71 12.98 2.77 4.20
N ARG A 72 12.70 1.49 4.47
CA ARG A 72 13.24 0.37 3.70
C ARG A 72 12.22 -0.68 3.31
N LEU A 73 11.46 -1.20 4.26
CA LEU A 73 10.63 -2.38 4.01
C LEU A 73 9.41 -2.39 4.92
N LEU A 74 8.25 -2.58 4.32
CA LEU A 74 6.99 -2.82 5.03
C LEU A 74 6.36 -4.09 4.47
N ARG A 75 6.08 -5.06 5.33
CA ARG A 75 5.35 -6.26 4.95
C ARG A 75 4.14 -6.41 5.85
N TYR A 76 2.99 -6.68 5.27
CA TYR A 76 1.77 -6.88 6.04
C TYR A 76 0.84 -7.84 5.32
N THR A 77 -0.14 -8.37 6.07
CA THR A 77 -1.23 -9.16 5.50
C THR A 77 -2.43 -8.28 5.28
N HIS A 78 -3.25 -8.61 4.29
CA HIS A 78 -4.50 -7.93 4.01
C HIS A 78 -5.58 -8.99 3.81
N VAL A 79 -6.57 -9.00 4.70
CA VAL A 79 -7.65 -9.97 4.70
C VAL A 79 -8.98 -9.25 4.47
N THR A 80 -9.69 -9.66 3.41
CA THR A 80 -11.02 -9.19 3.13
C THR A 80 -12.01 -10.29 3.51
N PRO A 81 -12.94 -10.05 4.46
CA PRO A 81 -13.92 -11.06 4.87
C PRO A 81 -14.84 -11.45 3.71
N ALA A 82 -15.38 -12.67 3.78
CA ALA A 82 -16.39 -13.10 2.83
C ALA A 82 -17.64 -12.22 2.96
N ARG A 83 -18.20 -11.77 1.83
CA ARG A 83 -19.43 -10.96 1.81
C ARG A 83 -20.02 -10.92 0.41
N ASP A 84 -21.34 -10.69 0.34
CA ASP A 84 -22.07 -10.51 -0.91
C ASP A 84 -21.76 -11.59 -1.96
N GLY A 85 -21.65 -12.85 -1.53
CA GLY A 85 -21.36 -13.98 -2.42
C GLY A 85 -19.89 -14.09 -2.82
N ARG A 86 -19.01 -13.19 -2.35
CA ARG A 86 -17.57 -13.26 -2.61
C ARG A 86 -16.89 -14.01 -1.46
N PRO A 87 -15.95 -14.91 -1.78
CA PRO A 87 -15.21 -15.63 -0.75
C PRO A 87 -14.24 -14.70 -0.03
N ARG A 88 -13.82 -15.11 1.17
CA ARG A 88 -12.73 -14.47 1.89
C ARG A 88 -11.46 -14.48 1.05
N SER A 89 -10.73 -13.37 1.04
CA SER A 89 -9.44 -13.31 0.39
C SER A 89 -8.36 -12.87 1.38
N ALA A 90 -7.15 -13.35 1.18
CA ALA A 90 -6.01 -13.00 2.01
C ALA A 90 -4.77 -12.87 1.15
N HIS A 91 -4.00 -11.82 1.40
CA HIS A 91 -2.79 -11.52 0.64
C HIS A 91 -1.68 -11.08 1.58
N GLU A 92 -0.44 -11.35 1.18
CA GLU A 92 0.70 -10.67 1.76
C GLU A 92 1.09 -9.54 0.82
N VAL A 93 1.35 -8.36 1.39
CA VAL A 93 1.81 -7.18 0.63
C VAL A 93 3.21 -6.83 1.13
N ARG A 94 4.11 -6.62 0.19
CA ARG A 94 5.49 -6.25 0.48
C ARG A 94 5.82 -4.96 -0.26
N VAL A 95 6.24 -3.93 0.49
CA VAL A 95 6.61 -2.63 -0.06
C VAL A 95 8.07 -2.38 0.26
N GLU A 96 8.90 -2.30 -0.78
CA GLU A 96 10.33 -2.05 -0.63
C GLU A 96 10.66 -0.63 -1.10
N LEU A 97 11.48 0.06 -0.32
CA LEU A 97 11.99 1.39 -0.65
C LEU A 97 13.48 1.32 -0.87
N GLU A 98 13.95 1.91 -1.96
CA GLU A 98 15.36 1.96 -2.30
C GLU A 98 15.70 3.37 -2.76
N GLY A 99 16.72 3.98 -2.14
CA GLY A 99 17.25 5.25 -2.61
C GLY A 99 17.91 5.07 -3.97
N ILE A 100 17.49 5.88 -4.97
CA ILE A 100 17.99 5.74 -6.34
C ILE A 100 18.97 6.85 -6.73
N ASP A 101 19.02 7.91 -5.95
CA ASP A 101 19.98 9.01 -6.08
C ASP A 101 19.95 9.81 -4.77
N ASP A 102 20.50 11.04 -4.79
CA ASP A 102 20.56 11.85 -3.57
C ASP A 102 19.19 12.27 -3.02
N VAL A 103 18.15 12.25 -3.85
CA VAL A 103 16.83 12.78 -3.46
C VAL A 103 15.67 11.89 -3.83
N GLY A 104 15.91 10.77 -4.53
CA GLY A 104 14.83 9.93 -5.06
C GLY A 104 14.70 8.59 -4.36
N THR A 105 13.52 8.01 -4.46
CA THR A 105 13.20 6.70 -3.89
C THR A 105 12.44 5.85 -4.92
N ARG A 106 12.90 4.62 -5.11
CA ARG A 106 12.14 3.62 -5.88
C ARG A 106 11.30 2.81 -4.92
N VAL A 107 9.99 2.76 -5.19
CA VAL A 107 9.04 1.98 -4.40
C VAL A 107 8.61 0.80 -5.24
N THR A 108 8.83 -0.41 -4.75
CA THR A 108 8.42 -1.64 -5.40
C THR A 108 7.42 -2.36 -4.50
N LEU A 109 6.26 -2.68 -5.03
CA LEU A 109 5.21 -3.36 -4.29
C LEU A 109 4.93 -4.72 -4.92
N ALA A 110 4.77 -5.75 -4.07
CA ALA A 110 4.38 -7.09 -4.50
C ALA A 110 3.21 -7.55 -3.64
N GLN A 111 2.22 -8.19 -4.26
CA GLN A 111 1.06 -8.74 -3.58
C GLN A 111 0.82 -10.16 -4.08
N ASP A 112 0.77 -11.10 -3.16
CA ASP A 112 0.56 -12.51 -3.51
C ASP A 112 -0.92 -12.91 -3.52
N GLY A 113 -1.17 -14.19 -3.73
CA GLY A 113 -2.51 -14.76 -3.57
C GLY A 113 -3.52 -14.38 -4.64
N ASN A 114 -3.07 -13.91 -5.81
CA ASN A 114 -3.97 -13.67 -6.94
C ASN A 114 -4.38 -15.00 -7.57
N GLY A 115 -5.66 -15.16 -7.88
CA GLY A 115 -6.21 -16.44 -8.30
C GLY A 115 -5.85 -16.86 -9.74
N SER A 116 -5.39 -15.91 -10.56
CA SER A 116 -5.08 -16.15 -11.97
C SER A 116 -4.16 -15.08 -12.50
N GLU A 117 -3.65 -15.26 -13.72
CA GLU A 117 -2.87 -14.23 -14.38
C GLU A 117 -3.70 -12.97 -14.66
N ASP A 118 -4.97 -13.13 -15.00
CA ASP A 118 -5.87 -11.99 -15.22
C ASP A 118 -6.12 -11.22 -13.93
N ALA A 119 -6.36 -11.92 -12.82
CA ALA A 119 -6.50 -11.29 -11.51
C ALA A 119 -5.21 -10.57 -11.12
N CYS A 120 -4.06 -11.16 -11.42
CA CYS A 120 -2.76 -10.57 -11.16
C CYS A 120 -2.57 -9.27 -11.92
N ARG A 121 -2.90 -9.24 -13.21
CA ARG A 121 -2.81 -8.03 -14.03
C ARG A 121 -3.75 -6.93 -13.51
N HIS A 122 -4.96 -7.33 -13.10
CA HIS A 122 -5.92 -6.39 -12.52
C HIS A 122 -5.37 -5.77 -11.23
N SER A 123 -4.85 -6.59 -10.33
CA SER A 123 -4.25 -6.13 -9.08
C SER A 123 -3.06 -5.21 -9.34
N ALA A 124 -2.19 -5.58 -10.29
CA ALA A 124 -1.03 -4.76 -10.63
C ALA A 124 -1.44 -3.36 -11.11
N ARG A 125 -2.49 -3.27 -11.92
CA ARG A 125 -3.01 -1.96 -12.37
C ARG A 125 -3.56 -1.13 -11.22
N GLN A 126 -4.27 -1.76 -10.28
CA GLN A 126 -4.81 -1.07 -9.11
C GLN A 126 -3.68 -0.57 -8.20
N TRP A 127 -2.68 -1.41 -7.95
CA TRP A 127 -1.52 -1.00 -7.16
C TRP A 127 -0.72 0.12 -7.83
N LYS A 128 -0.60 0.08 -9.16
CA LYS A 128 0.08 1.14 -9.90
C LYS A 128 -0.64 2.47 -9.74
N LYS A 129 -1.96 2.48 -9.80
CA LYS A 129 -2.76 3.68 -9.55
C LYS A 129 -2.51 4.23 -8.14
N MET A 130 -2.47 3.34 -7.15
CA MET A 130 -2.20 3.72 -5.76
C MET A 130 -0.80 4.31 -5.64
N LEU A 131 0.21 3.68 -6.23
CA LEU A 131 1.58 4.18 -6.18
C LEU A 131 1.73 5.52 -6.90
N ASP A 132 1.01 5.72 -8.01
CA ASP A 132 1.01 7.01 -8.71
C ASP A 132 0.38 8.09 -7.85
N GLY A 133 -0.67 7.77 -7.10
CA GLY A 133 -1.28 8.68 -6.14
C GLY A 133 -0.34 9.02 -4.99
N LEU A 134 0.38 8.02 -4.47
CA LEU A 134 1.39 8.21 -3.44
C LEU A 134 2.49 9.16 -3.93
N LYS A 135 2.99 8.92 -5.14
CA LYS A 135 4.01 9.77 -5.76
C LYS A 135 3.54 11.22 -5.83
N LEU A 136 2.35 11.44 -6.36
CA LEU A 136 1.78 12.77 -6.50
C LEU A 136 1.66 13.46 -5.15
N LEU A 137 1.17 12.76 -4.15
CA LEU A 137 1.00 13.31 -2.79
C LEU A 137 2.33 13.70 -2.17
N VAL A 138 3.31 12.81 -2.22
CA VAL A 138 4.61 13.04 -1.59
C VAL A 138 5.36 14.18 -2.28
N GLU A 139 5.33 14.23 -3.60
CA GLU A 139 6.01 15.28 -4.37
C GLU A 139 5.36 16.65 -4.18
N GLN A 140 4.04 16.70 -3.99
CA GLN A 140 3.33 17.96 -3.73
C GLN A 140 3.62 18.55 -2.36
N LYS A 141 4.03 17.74 -1.39
CA LYS A 141 4.36 18.20 -0.04
C LYS A 141 5.75 18.83 0.07
N ARG A 142 6.53 18.81 -1.01
CA ARG A 142 7.86 19.39 -1.00
C ARG A 142 7.75 20.93 -0.92
N PRO A 143 8.65 21.58 -0.14
CA PRO A 143 8.69 23.03 -0.14
C PRO A 143 8.96 23.55 -1.55
N SER A 144 8.25 24.64 -1.93
CA SER A 144 8.52 25.29 -3.19
C SER A 144 9.96 25.82 -3.20
N PRO A 145 10.71 25.65 -4.31
CA PRO A 145 12.09 26.13 -4.38
C PRO A 145 12.16 27.65 -4.69
N LEU A 146 11.43 28.43 -3.96
CA LEU A 146 11.47 29.89 -4.14
C LEU A 146 12.52 30.54 -3.27
#